data_dc825f205cf40decc2aef715d65bbc62
#
_entry.id   dc825f205cf40decc2aef715d65bbc62
#
_cell.length_a   1.000
_cell.length_b   1.000
_cell.length_c   1.000
_cell.angle_alpha   90.00
_cell.angle_beta   90.00
_cell.angle_gamma   90.00
#
_symmetry.space_group_name_H-M   'P 1'
#
loop_
_entity.id
_entity.type
_entity.pdbx_description
1 polymer ?
#
loop_
_entity_poly.entity_id
_entity_poly.type
_entity_poly.pdbx_seq_one_letter_code
_entity_poly.pdbx_strand_id
1 'polypeptide(L)'
;MHQHHIAVIGAGIVGLTQALWLQRQGHRITLFERGGEALDHHCSHVGAGMLSPYCELSEAEVEVARWGAAGLPLWQRLVPTLATPVHLSCEGTLVVAHSHDRTGMHHLAERIERAGFGAYLRWLRREDVRELEPELEGRFGEGLYLASEGEIDPRSLLPALVETLRQGGATLCFKTEVERLASGEITVRGTRQTYDWVLDCRGLAANDRITDLRGVRGEILTVRTREVRLCRPIRMMHPRYPLYIVPRPNDRFVIGATSIESDSLRPVTVRSALELLSAAYALHPAFAEAEIVELNVQCRPTFPDHLPRIIRQDKLLRINGLYRHGYLLSPLVAETVAAFIRDRRRLEQTAALWSEAAAA
;
A
#
# COMPACT_ATOMS: atom_id res chain seq x y z
N MET A 1 -21.41 20.62 -12.16
CA MET A 1 -20.00 20.68 -11.71
C MET A 1 -19.14 21.11 -12.89
N HIS A 2 -18.11 21.95 -12.64
CA HIS A 2 -17.18 22.32 -13.70
C HIS A 2 -16.26 21.15 -14.02
N GLN A 3 -16.19 20.72 -15.28
CA GLN A 3 -15.30 19.67 -15.74
C GLN A 3 -13.89 20.22 -15.90
N HIS A 4 -12.92 19.63 -15.18
CA HIS A 4 -11.49 19.97 -15.31
C HIS A 4 -10.77 18.97 -16.21
N HIS A 5 -9.72 19.43 -16.88
CA HIS A 5 -8.73 18.57 -17.53
C HIS A 5 -7.52 18.42 -16.59
N ILE A 6 -7.25 17.20 -16.14
CA ILE A 6 -6.29 16.91 -15.07
C ILE A 6 -5.18 15.99 -15.60
N ALA A 7 -3.93 16.41 -15.42
CA ALA A 7 -2.77 15.56 -15.65
C ALA A 7 -2.40 14.81 -14.37
N VAL A 8 -2.27 13.49 -14.43
CA VAL A 8 -1.76 12.65 -13.35
C VAL A 8 -0.44 12.02 -13.78
N ILE A 9 0.62 12.23 -13.00
CA ILE A 9 1.99 11.81 -13.34
C ILE A 9 2.41 10.67 -12.43
N GLY A 10 2.64 9.49 -13.02
CA GLY A 10 2.95 8.23 -12.34
C GLY A 10 1.73 7.32 -12.21
N ALA A 11 1.86 6.08 -12.70
CA ALA A 11 0.84 5.03 -12.68
C ALA A 11 1.02 4.03 -11.53
N GLY A 12 1.63 4.44 -10.42
CA GLY A 12 1.59 3.68 -9.17
C GLY A 12 0.18 3.69 -8.56
N ILE A 13 -0.01 2.94 -7.45
CA ILE A 13 -1.33 2.84 -6.81
C ILE A 13 -1.95 4.20 -6.48
N VAL A 14 -1.14 5.17 -6.04
CA VAL A 14 -1.61 6.53 -5.75
C VAL A 14 -2.15 7.19 -7.01
N GLY A 15 -1.35 7.23 -8.09
CA GLY A 15 -1.75 7.91 -9.33
C GLY A 15 -2.97 7.27 -10.00
N LEU A 16 -3.02 5.94 -10.08
CA LEU A 16 -4.16 5.22 -10.63
C LEU A 16 -5.45 5.47 -9.84
N THR A 17 -5.35 5.46 -8.51
CA THR A 17 -6.50 5.70 -7.64
C THR A 17 -6.97 7.15 -7.76
N GLN A 18 -6.04 8.14 -7.78
CA GLN A 18 -6.38 9.55 -8.03
C GLN A 18 -7.10 9.72 -9.37
N ALA A 19 -6.54 9.16 -10.43
CA ALA A 19 -7.10 9.25 -11.77
C ALA A 19 -8.55 8.70 -11.82
N LEU A 20 -8.78 7.54 -11.20
CA LEU A 20 -10.08 6.90 -11.21
C LEU A 20 -11.14 7.68 -10.40
N TRP A 21 -10.78 8.17 -9.20
CA TRP A 21 -11.69 9.00 -8.39
C TRP A 21 -12.12 10.26 -9.11
N LEU A 22 -11.17 10.95 -9.73
CA LEU A 22 -11.43 12.20 -10.46
C LEU A 22 -12.21 11.93 -11.76
N GLN A 23 -11.91 10.86 -12.49
CA GLN A 23 -12.67 10.45 -13.66
C GLN A 23 -14.15 10.18 -13.32
N ARG A 24 -14.41 9.49 -12.20
CA ARG A 24 -15.78 9.21 -11.72
C ARG A 24 -16.54 10.46 -11.28
N GLN A 25 -15.84 11.55 -10.98
CA GLN A 25 -16.45 12.86 -10.76
C GLN A 25 -16.69 13.66 -12.06
N GLY A 26 -16.43 13.06 -13.22
CA GLY A 26 -16.67 13.65 -14.53
C GLY A 26 -15.53 14.51 -15.05
N HIS A 27 -14.34 14.44 -14.44
CA HIS A 27 -13.16 15.14 -14.94
C HIS A 27 -12.51 14.39 -16.11
N ARG A 28 -11.91 15.14 -17.03
CA ARG A 28 -11.07 14.57 -18.11
C ARG A 28 -9.68 14.26 -17.57
N ILE A 29 -9.21 13.01 -17.72
CA ILE A 29 -7.94 12.57 -17.18
C ILE A 29 -6.94 12.26 -18.31
N THR A 30 -5.72 12.77 -18.15
CA THR A 30 -4.56 12.32 -18.91
C THR A 30 -3.52 11.80 -17.90
N LEU A 31 -3.21 10.51 -17.96
CA LEU A 31 -2.23 9.87 -17.08
C LEU A 31 -0.94 9.62 -17.86
N PHE A 32 0.18 10.00 -17.28
CA PHE A 32 1.52 9.84 -17.81
C PHE A 32 2.32 8.86 -16.97
N GLU A 33 2.92 7.87 -17.64
CA GLU A 33 3.80 6.90 -17.01
C GLU A 33 5.05 6.68 -17.85
N ARG A 34 6.23 6.84 -17.24
CA ARG A 34 7.53 6.66 -17.92
C ARG A 34 7.79 5.23 -18.34
N GLY A 35 7.27 4.27 -17.60
CA GLY A 35 7.40 2.84 -17.88
C GLY A 35 6.31 2.29 -18.77
N GLY A 36 6.34 0.96 -18.94
CA GLY A 36 5.34 0.22 -19.69
C GLY A 36 4.05 -0.01 -18.90
N GLU A 37 3.01 -0.47 -19.61
CA GLU A 37 1.69 -0.78 -19.06
C GLU A 37 1.70 -1.95 -18.06
N ALA A 38 2.71 -2.82 -18.09
CA ALA A 38 2.86 -3.91 -17.14
C ALA A 38 3.10 -3.43 -15.71
N LEU A 39 3.57 -2.18 -15.52
CA LEU A 39 3.84 -1.54 -14.23
C LEU A 39 4.76 -2.34 -13.30
N ASP A 40 5.52 -3.28 -13.83
CA ASP A 40 6.36 -4.24 -13.11
C ASP A 40 7.54 -3.60 -12.35
N HIS A 41 7.94 -2.41 -12.75
CA HIS A 41 8.98 -1.60 -12.12
C HIS A 41 8.48 -0.73 -10.95
N HIS A 42 7.18 -0.74 -10.66
CA HIS A 42 6.60 0.09 -9.60
C HIS A 42 6.74 -0.54 -8.21
N CYS A 43 6.96 0.31 -7.19
CA CYS A 43 6.86 -0.12 -5.79
C CYS A 43 5.49 -0.76 -5.48
N SER A 44 4.44 -0.26 -6.11
CA SER A 44 3.08 -0.80 -6.00
C SER A 44 2.98 -2.24 -6.50
N HIS A 45 3.67 -2.61 -7.58
CA HIS A 45 3.66 -3.95 -8.13
C HIS A 45 4.31 -4.99 -7.19
N VAL A 46 5.33 -4.56 -6.44
CA VAL A 46 6.08 -5.41 -5.51
C VAL A 46 5.38 -5.53 -4.15
N GLY A 47 4.59 -4.53 -3.76
CA GLY A 47 3.94 -4.50 -2.45
C GLY A 47 3.03 -5.70 -2.17
N ALA A 48 2.89 -6.08 -0.89
CA ALA A 48 2.01 -7.17 -0.49
C ALA A 48 0.52 -6.81 -0.45
N GLY A 49 0.15 -5.56 -0.66
CA GLY A 49 -1.26 -5.14 -0.69
C GLY A 49 -2.01 -5.32 0.64
N MET A 50 -1.32 -5.28 1.77
CA MET A 50 -1.97 -5.36 3.07
C MET A 50 -2.86 -4.16 3.33
N LEU A 51 -4.06 -4.42 3.85
CA LEU A 51 -5.05 -3.44 4.28
C LEU A 51 -5.23 -3.60 5.80
N SER A 52 -4.18 -3.27 6.55
CA SER A 52 -4.02 -3.64 7.97
C SER A 52 -3.81 -2.40 8.84
N PRO A 53 -4.86 -1.58 9.08
CA PRO A 53 -4.74 -0.34 9.82
C PRO A 53 -4.25 -0.53 11.27
N TYR A 54 -4.71 -1.57 11.94
CA TYR A 54 -4.42 -1.77 13.37
C TYR A 54 -3.11 -2.51 13.60
N CYS A 55 -2.79 -3.48 12.75
CA CYS A 55 -1.53 -4.23 12.81
C CYS A 55 -0.32 -3.31 12.61
N GLU A 56 -0.46 -2.27 11.78
CA GLU A 56 0.60 -1.28 11.54
C GLU A 56 0.90 -0.40 12.76
N LEU A 57 0.01 -0.32 13.77
CA LEU A 57 0.27 0.37 15.02
C LEU A 57 1.47 -0.19 15.81
N SER A 58 2.02 -1.35 15.41
CA SER A 58 3.30 -1.82 15.96
C SER A 58 4.43 -0.80 15.74
N GLU A 59 4.39 -0.04 14.63
CA GLU A 59 5.45 0.89 14.23
C GLU A 59 4.93 2.24 13.71
N ALA A 60 3.68 2.30 13.20
CA ALA A 60 3.10 3.49 12.60
C ALA A 60 2.42 4.42 13.62
N GLU A 61 2.22 5.67 13.20
CA GLU A 61 1.46 6.67 13.94
C GLU A 61 -0.04 6.35 13.93
N VAL A 62 -0.76 6.83 14.94
CA VAL A 62 -2.21 6.60 15.11
C VAL A 62 -3.02 7.14 13.94
N GLU A 63 -2.56 8.20 13.32
CA GLU A 63 -3.17 8.79 12.12
C GLU A 63 -3.26 7.79 10.97
N VAL A 64 -2.22 6.97 10.76
CA VAL A 64 -2.21 5.93 9.73
C VAL A 64 -3.32 4.90 9.98
N ALA A 65 -3.51 4.49 11.23
CA ALA A 65 -4.59 3.57 11.59
C ALA A 65 -5.98 4.20 11.35
N ARG A 66 -6.19 5.46 11.75
CA ARG A 66 -7.45 6.19 11.53
C ARG A 66 -7.77 6.33 10.06
N TRP A 67 -6.80 6.77 9.25
CA TRP A 67 -6.95 6.92 7.81
C TRP A 67 -7.14 5.57 7.11
N GLY A 68 -6.42 4.55 7.54
CA GLY A 68 -6.54 3.20 7.02
C GLY A 68 -7.90 2.58 7.29
N ALA A 69 -8.42 2.73 8.51
CA ALA A 69 -9.76 2.28 8.86
C ALA A 69 -10.87 2.96 8.02
N ALA A 70 -10.67 4.24 7.67
CA ALA A 70 -11.56 4.95 6.74
C ALA A 70 -11.35 4.53 5.27
N GLY A 71 -10.13 4.13 4.89
CA GLY A 71 -9.78 3.74 3.52
C GLY A 71 -10.27 2.36 3.11
N LEU A 72 -10.27 1.39 4.02
CA LEU A 72 -10.66 0.01 3.72
C LEU A 72 -12.10 -0.13 3.15
N PRO A 73 -13.13 0.50 3.74
CA PRO A 73 -14.49 0.46 3.17
C PRO A 73 -14.58 1.09 1.77
N LEU A 74 -13.67 2.01 1.42
CA LEU A 74 -13.60 2.58 0.08
C LEU A 74 -13.17 1.53 -0.94
N TRP A 75 -12.20 0.66 -0.60
CA TRP A 75 -11.84 -0.48 -1.44
C TRP A 75 -12.98 -1.46 -1.61
N GLN A 76 -13.69 -1.81 -0.55
CA GLN A 76 -14.82 -2.73 -0.61
C GLN A 76 -15.93 -2.23 -1.56
N ARG A 77 -16.15 -0.91 -1.61
CA ARG A 77 -17.11 -0.30 -2.56
C ARG A 77 -16.55 -0.18 -3.98
N LEU A 78 -15.25 0.06 -4.12
CA LEU A 78 -14.62 0.29 -5.42
C LEU A 78 -14.40 -0.99 -6.21
N VAL A 79 -13.82 -2.02 -5.58
CA VAL A 79 -13.36 -3.24 -6.25
C VAL A 79 -14.45 -3.93 -7.07
N PRO A 80 -15.70 -4.10 -6.59
CA PRO A 80 -16.76 -4.72 -7.39
C PRO A 80 -17.15 -3.95 -8.66
N THR A 81 -16.70 -2.71 -8.79
CA THR A 81 -17.05 -1.83 -9.92
C THR A 81 -15.92 -1.70 -10.95
N LEU A 82 -14.81 -2.43 -10.76
CA LEU A 82 -13.67 -2.42 -11.68
C LEU A 82 -13.94 -3.30 -12.91
N ALA A 83 -13.28 -2.98 -14.01
CA ALA A 83 -13.47 -3.63 -15.30
C ALA A 83 -13.11 -5.13 -15.31
N THR A 84 -12.22 -5.55 -14.44
CA THR A 84 -11.79 -6.95 -14.32
C THR A 84 -11.80 -7.38 -12.85
N PRO A 85 -11.99 -8.68 -12.55
CA PRO A 85 -11.99 -9.20 -11.18
C PRO A 85 -10.67 -8.92 -10.45
N VAL A 86 -10.79 -8.51 -9.19
CA VAL A 86 -9.66 -8.25 -8.30
C VAL A 86 -9.82 -9.09 -7.04
N HIS A 87 -8.74 -9.75 -6.63
CA HIS A 87 -8.73 -10.44 -5.35
C HIS A 87 -8.63 -9.43 -4.21
N LEU A 88 -9.70 -9.32 -3.44
CA LEU A 88 -9.81 -8.56 -2.20
C LEU A 88 -10.36 -9.49 -1.12
N SER A 89 -9.63 -9.68 -0.04
CA SER A 89 -10.08 -10.42 1.15
C SER A 89 -10.13 -9.48 2.34
N CYS A 90 -11.20 -9.60 3.15
CA CYS A 90 -11.39 -8.84 4.37
C CYS A 90 -11.65 -9.78 5.57
N GLU A 91 -10.94 -10.90 5.59
CA GLU A 91 -11.05 -11.94 6.61
C GLU A 91 -10.25 -11.63 7.91
N GLY A 92 -9.83 -10.39 8.08
CA GLY A 92 -9.01 -9.95 9.19
C GLY A 92 -7.54 -10.34 9.06
N THR A 93 -6.76 -10.00 10.08
CA THR A 93 -5.34 -10.39 10.23
C THR A 93 -5.20 -11.20 11.51
N LEU A 94 -4.45 -12.29 11.46
CA LEU A 94 -4.06 -13.04 12.65
C LEU A 94 -2.62 -12.67 13.02
N VAL A 95 -2.43 -12.17 14.23
CA VAL A 95 -1.11 -11.91 14.81
C VAL A 95 -0.75 -13.05 15.75
N VAL A 96 0.42 -13.64 15.54
CA VAL A 96 0.95 -14.72 16.36
C VAL A 96 2.37 -14.42 16.83
N ALA A 97 2.78 -15.07 17.92
CA ALA A 97 4.14 -14.98 18.45
C ALA A 97 4.55 -16.31 19.05
N HIS A 98 5.83 -16.66 18.91
CA HIS A 98 6.40 -17.73 19.72
C HIS A 98 6.43 -17.33 21.20
N SER A 99 6.51 -18.31 22.11
CA SER A 99 6.39 -18.08 23.56
C SER A 99 7.35 -17.03 24.13
N HIS A 100 8.54 -16.90 23.53
CA HIS A 100 9.57 -15.94 23.95
C HIS A 100 9.38 -14.55 23.33
N ASP A 101 8.50 -14.38 22.33
CA ASP A 101 8.28 -13.11 21.61
C ASP A 101 6.91 -12.47 21.93
N ARG A 102 6.17 -13.00 22.91
CA ARG A 102 4.82 -12.55 23.27
C ARG A 102 4.75 -11.08 23.68
N THR A 103 5.81 -10.57 24.28
CA THR A 103 5.86 -9.16 24.73
C THR A 103 5.53 -8.18 23.60
N GLY A 104 6.02 -8.44 22.38
CA GLY A 104 5.71 -7.60 21.21
C GLY A 104 4.22 -7.62 20.85
N MET A 105 3.56 -8.77 20.98
CA MET A 105 2.13 -8.91 20.71
C MET A 105 1.29 -8.20 21.78
N HIS A 106 1.67 -8.28 23.06
CA HIS A 106 1.01 -7.54 24.14
C HIS A 106 1.16 -6.02 23.97
N HIS A 107 2.34 -5.54 23.62
CA HIS A 107 2.58 -4.11 23.32
C HIS A 107 1.72 -3.63 22.14
N LEU A 108 1.58 -4.44 21.09
CA LEU A 108 0.69 -4.10 19.98
C LEU A 108 -0.75 -3.97 20.45
N ALA A 109 -1.27 -4.94 21.23
CA ALA A 109 -2.62 -4.90 21.77
C ALA A 109 -2.87 -3.64 22.61
N GLU A 110 -1.95 -3.32 23.53
CA GLU A 110 -2.05 -2.09 24.33
C GLU A 110 -2.03 -0.81 23.47
N ARG A 111 -1.26 -0.76 22.39
CA ARG A 111 -1.25 0.39 21.48
C ARG A 111 -2.58 0.51 20.74
N ILE A 112 -3.15 -0.60 20.28
CA ILE A 112 -4.46 -0.64 19.63
C ILE A 112 -5.55 -0.13 20.58
N GLU A 113 -5.57 -0.59 21.82
CA GLU A 113 -6.53 -0.18 22.86
C GLU A 113 -6.40 1.32 23.20
N ARG A 114 -5.16 1.80 23.45
CA ARG A 114 -4.89 3.22 23.74
C ARG A 114 -5.25 4.14 22.56
N ALA A 115 -5.15 3.66 21.33
CA ALA A 115 -5.57 4.40 20.15
C ALA A 115 -7.10 4.43 19.94
N GLY A 116 -7.87 3.72 20.79
CA GLY A 116 -9.32 3.67 20.73
C GLY A 116 -9.88 2.61 19.78
N PHE A 117 -9.07 1.65 19.35
CA PHE A 117 -9.46 0.60 18.40
C PHE A 117 -9.66 -0.78 19.05
N GLY A 118 -9.76 -0.87 20.37
CA GLY A 118 -9.93 -2.11 21.11
C GLY A 118 -11.12 -2.96 20.66
N ALA A 119 -12.19 -2.33 20.13
CA ALA A 119 -13.36 -3.04 19.60
C ALA A 119 -13.04 -3.92 18.37
N TYR A 120 -11.94 -3.68 17.67
CA TYR A 120 -11.51 -4.44 16.50
C TYR A 120 -10.49 -5.54 16.83
N LEU A 121 -10.07 -5.64 18.10
CA LEU A 121 -9.10 -6.58 18.60
C LEU A 121 -9.78 -7.67 19.41
N ARG A 122 -9.46 -8.94 19.13
CA ARG A 122 -9.87 -10.08 19.93
C ARG A 122 -8.66 -10.94 20.30
N TRP A 123 -8.45 -11.16 21.59
CA TRP A 123 -7.50 -12.14 22.07
C TRP A 123 -8.00 -13.56 21.77
N LEU A 124 -7.11 -14.40 21.29
CA LEU A 124 -7.36 -15.79 20.93
C LEU A 124 -6.59 -16.71 21.83
N ARG A 125 -7.25 -17.76 22.29
CA ARG A 125 -6.61 -18.94 22.88
C ARG A 125 -6.19 -19.92 21.76
N ARG A 126 -5.46 -20.95 22.13
CA ARG A 126 -4.99 -21.98 21.19
C ARG A 126 -6.12 -22.57 20.33
N GLU A 127 -7.27 -22.85 20.96
CA GLU A 127 -8.44 -23.42 20.29
C GLU A 127 -9.01 -22.44 19.24
N ASP A 128 -9.11 -21.16 19.58
CA ASP A 128 -9.57 -20.10 18.66
C ASP A 128 -8.62 -19.95 17.48
N VAL A 129 -7.29 -20.02 17.71
CA VAL A 129 -6.27 -19.98 16.64
C VAL A 129 -6.47 -21.13 15.67
N ARG A 130 -6.70 -22.35 16.19
CA ARG A 130 -6.98 -23.55 15.38
C ARG A 130 -8.27 -23.39 14.56
N GLU A 131 -9.32 -22.83 15.14
CA GLU A 131 -10.59 -22.60 14.42
C GLU A 131 -10.43 -21.61 13.27
N LEU A 132 -9.64 -20.54 13.46
CA LEU A 132 -9.40 -19.52 12.45
C LEU A 132 -8.41 -19.96 11.37
N GLU A 133 -7.35 -20.68 11.76
CA GLU A 133 -6.27 -21.16 10.90
C GLU A 133 -5.86 -22.58 11.31
N PRO A 134 -6.55 -23.62 10.80
CA PRO A 134 -6.30 -25.02 11.17
C PRO A 134 -4.84 -25.45 10.95
N GLU A 135 -4.18 -24.91 9.93
CA GLU A 135 -2.77 -25.20 9.63
C GLU A 135 -1.81 -24.75 10.75
N LEU A 136 -2.25 -23.86 11.63
CA LEU A 136 -1.45 -23.37 12.76
C LEU A 136 -1.72 -24.14 14.06
N GLU A 137 -2.47 -25.27 14.00
CA GLU A 137 -2.80 -26.08 15.16
C GLU A 137 -1.55 -26.48 15.96
N GLY A 138 -1.60 -26.27 17.27
CA GLY A 138 -0.54 -26.66 18.21
C GLY A 138 0.72 -25.78 18.18
N ARG A 139 0.86 -24.84 17.22
CA ARG A 139 2.07 -24.03 17.04
C ARG A 139 2.12 -22.83 17.96
N PHE A 140 0.97 -22.19 18.16
CA PHE A 140 0.85 -20.97 18.95
C PHE A 140 -0.14 -21.17 20.10
N GLY A 141 0.23 -20.72 21.30
CA GLY A 141 -0.61 -20.86 22.49
C GLY A 141 -1.67 -19.78 22.60
N GLU A 142 -1.48 -18.67 21.90
CA GLU A 142 -2.36 -17.50 21.86
C GLU A 142 -2.12 -16.69 20.60
N GLY A 143 -3.03 -15.78 20.28
CA GLY A 143 -2.92 -14.85 19.17
C GLY A 143 -3.80 -13.62 19.36
N LEU A 144 -3.67 -12.66 18.43
CA LEU A 144 -4.59 -11.55 18.30
C LEU A 144 -5.29 -11.63 16.95
N TYR A 145 -6.60 -11.49 16.95
CA TYR A 145 -7.37 -11.35 15.72
C TYR A 145 -7.82 -9.90 15.55
N LEU A 146 -7.51 -9.32 14.40
CA LEU A 146 -7.85 -7.95 14.01
C LEU A 146 -8.91 -8.02 12.91
N ALA A 147 -10.19 -7.88 13.32
CA ALA A 147 -11.35 -8.23 12.51
C ALA A 147 -11.56 -7.36 11.24
N SER A 148 -11.21 -6.07 11.30
CA SER A 148 -11.44 -5.13 10.20
C SER A 148 -10.15 -4.84 9.44
N GLU A 149 -9.46 -5.90 9.06
CA GLU A 149 -8.27 -5.89 8.23
C GLU A 149 -8.42 -6.83 7.04
N GLY A 150 -7.48 -6.79 6.12
CA GLY A 150 -7.50 -7.64 4.96
C GLY A 150 -6.32 -7.43 4.03
N GLU A 151 -6.53 -7.79 2.79
CA GLU A 151 -5.54 -7.69 1.74
C GLU A 151 -6.17 -7.51 0.37
N ILE A 152 -5.43 -6.88 -0.52
CA ILE A 152 -5.79 -6.76 -1.93
C ILE A 152 -4.60 -7.21 -2.78
N ASP A 153 -4.85 -7.97 -3.84
CA ASP A 153 -3.75 -8.42 -4.70
C ASP A 153 -3.33 -7.33 -5.69
N PRO A 154 -2.10 -6.79 -5.56
CA PRO A 154 -1.56 -5.80 -6.49
C PRO A 154 -1.56 -6.24 -7.95
N ARG A 155 -1.33 -7.54 -8.19
CA ARG A 155 -1.19 -8.09 -9.54
C ARG A 155 -2.51 -8.16 -10.31
N SER A 156 -3.62 -8.25 -9.62
CA SER A 156 -4.96 -8.13 -10.20
C SER A 156 -5.49 -6.69 -10.17
N LEU A 157 -5.17 -5.92 -9.12
CA LEU A 157 -5.70 -4.56 -8.94
C LEU A 157 -5.14 -3.55 -9.95
N LEU A 158 -3.80 -3.49 -10.12
CA LEU A 158 -3.20 -2.47 -10.98
C LEU A 158 -3.68 -2.55 -12.44
N PRO A 159 -3.71 -3.73 -13.09
CA PRO A 159 -4.30 -3.87 -14.41
C PRO A 159 -5.79 -3.53 -14.46
N ALA A 160 -6.57 -3.89 -13.42
CA ALA A 160 -7.99 -3.59 -13.35
C ALA A 160 -8.25 -2.08 -13.28
N LEU A 161 -7.43 -1.33 -12.54
CA LEU A 161 -7.51 0.14 -12.50
C LEU A 161 -7.18 0.77 -13.87
N VAL A 162 -6.12 0.29 -14.54
CA VAL A 162 -5.75 0.76 -15.89
C VAL A 162 -6.87 0.52 -16.87
N GLU A 163 -7.43 -0.69 -16.89
CA GLU A 163 -8.52 -1.04 -17.81
C GLU A 163 -9.80 -0.24 -17.51
N THR A 164 -10.13 -0.05 -16.22
CA THR A 164 -11.28 0.76 -15.83
C THR A 164 -11.12 2.22 -16.27
N LEU A 165 -9.94 2.80 -16.13
CA LEU A 165 -9.62 4.14 -16.60
C LEU A 165 -9.76 4.25 -18.11
N ARG A 166 -9.27 3.25 -18.86
CA ARG A 166 -9.36 3.19 -20.33
C ARG A 166 -10.82 3.14 -20.79
N GLN A 167 -11.62 2.27 -20.21
CA GLN A 167 -13.06 2.17 -20.53
C GLN A 167 -13.82 3.44 -20.17
N GLY A 168 -13.42 4.14 -19.13
CA GLY A 168 -13.97 5.45 -18.75
C GLY A 168 -13.49 6.62 -19.62
N GLY A 169 -12.65 6.39 -20.64
CA GLY A 169 -12.20 7.39 -21.59
C GLY A 169 -11.00 8.23 -21.13
N ALA A 170 -10.22 7.78 -20.12
CA ALA A 170 -8.97 8.44 -19.77
C ALA A 170 -7.93 8.25 -20.89
N THR A 171 -7.13 9.29 -21.13
CA THR A 171 -5.95 9.20 -22.00
C THR A 171 -4.78 8.64 -21.20
N LEU A 172 -4.28 7.46 -21.58
CA LEU A 172 -3.17 6.79 -20.89
C LEU A 172 -1.91 6.84 -21.74
N CYS A 173 -0.89 7.55 -21.26
CA CYS A 173 0.38 7.80 -21.97
C CYS A 173 1.50 7.00 -21.28
N PHE A 174 1.59 5.70 -21.56
CA PHE A 174 2.72 4.85 -21.15
C PHE A 174 3.99 5.14 -21.96
N LYS A 175 5.16 4.75 -21.43
CA LYS A 175 6.48 5.03 -22.01
C LYS A 175 6.68 6.51 -22.32
N THR A 176 6.09 7.37 -21.45
CA THR A 176 6.09 8.81 -21.64
C THR A 176 6.54 9.48 -20.35
N GLU A 177 7.77 9.95 -20.35
CA GLU A 177 8.35 10.69 -19.22
C GLU A 177 7.92 12.16 -19.27
N VAL A 178 7.51 12.67 -18.10
CA VAL A 178 7.26 14.11 -17.91
C VAL A 178 8.54 14.74 -17.39
N GLU A 179 9.14 15.60 -18.21
CA GLU A 179 10.45 16.24 -17.97
C GLU A 179 10.38 17.35 -16.92
N ARG A 180 9.30 18.10 -16.93
CA ARG A 180 9.07 19.24 -16.01
C ARG A 180 7.60 19.28 -15.57
N LEU A 181 7.41 19.65 -14.30
CA LEU A 181 6.09 19.88 -13.72
C LEU A 181 6.06 21.27 -13.10
N ALA A 182 4.99 22.01 -13.39
CA ALA A 182 4.71 23.30 -12.81
C ALA A 182 3.20 23.41 -12.50
N SER A 183 2.80 24.54 -11.90
CA SER A 183 1.40 24.82 -11.62
C SER A 183 0.57 24.88 -12.91
N GLY A 184 -0.28 23.87 -13.13
CA GLY A 184 -1.13 23.76 -14.33
C GLY A 184 -0.39 23.47 -15.64
N GLU A 185 0.88 23.11 -15.60
CA GLU A 185 1.71 22.89 -16.80
C GLU A 185 2.66 21.69 -16.64
N ILE A 186 2.81 20.93 -17.71
CA ILE A 186 3.85 19.88 -17.81
C ILE A 186 4.64 20.05 -19.13
N THR A 187 5.86 19.51 -19.17
CA THR A 187 6.65 19.39 -20.40
C THR A 187 6.87 17.91 -20.74
N VAL A 188 6.50 17.54 -21.95
CA VAL A 188 6.67 16.19 -22.49
C VAL A 188 7.33 16.29 -23.86
N ARG A 189 8.46 15.62 -24.07
CA ARG A 189 9.25 15.66 -25.32
C ARG A 189 9.50 17.09 -25.79
N GLY A 190 9.90 17.96 -24.86
CA GLY A 190 10.15 19.38 -25.12
C GLY A 190 8.91 20.23 -25.38
N THR A 191 7.71 19.64 -25.43
CA THR A 191 6.45 20.36 -25.69
C THR A 191 5.72 20.65 -24.38
N ARG A 192 5.33 21.92 -24.18
CA ARG A 192 4.50 22.35 -23.05
C ARG A 192 3.04 22.00 -23.28
N GLN A 193 2.40 21.48 -22.24
CA GLN A 193 0.97 21.15 -22.21
C GLN A 193 0.35 21.75 -20.96
N THR A 194 -0.84 22.33 -21.08
CA THR A 194 -1.54 23.00 -19.98
C THR A 194 -2.74 22.18 -19.51
N TYR A 195 -2.97 22.20 -18.20
CA TYR A 195 -4.04 21.49 -17.51
C TYR A 195 -4.65 22.38 -16.43
N ASP A 196 -5.88 22.09 -16.05
CA ASP A 196 -6.51 22.79 -14.91
C ASP A 196 -5.84 22.39 -13.60
N TRP A 197 -5.36 21.12 -13.50
CA TRP A 197 -4.62 20.58 -12.38
C TRP A 197 -3.53 19.62 -12.85
N VAL A 198 -2.43 19.60 -12.10
CA VAL A 198 -1.34 18.62 -12.25
C VAL A 198 -1.19 17.89 -10.92
N LEU A 199 -1.25 16.55 -10.94
CA LEU A 199 -1.04 15.69 -9.78
C LEU A 199 0.28 14.93 -9.96
N ASP A 200 1.27 15.22 -9.11
CA ASP A 200 2.55 14.51 -9.07
C ASP A 200 2.47 13.33 -8.11
N CYS A 201 2.35 12.12 -8.68
CA CYS A 201 2.28 10.83 -7.98
C CYS A 201 3.47 9.93 -8.31
N ARG A 202 4.64 10.50 -8.63
CA ARG A 202 5.84 9.77 -9.09
C ARG A 202 6.55 8.94 -8.01
N GLY A 203 6.04 8.90 -6.79
CA GLY A 203 6.67 8.18 -5.69
C GLY A 203 8.11 8.68 -5.45
N LEU A 204 9.07 7.76 -5.26
CA LEU A 204 10.46 8.14 -4.97
C LEU A 204 11.11 9.00 -6.07
N ALA A 205 10.67 8.88 -7.32
CA ALA A 205 11.19 9.72 -8.40
C ALA A 205 10.87 11.21 -8.25
N ALA A 206 10.05 11.61 -7.28
CA ALA A 206 9.77 13.01 -6.96
C ALA A 206 10.75 13.62 -5.92
N ASN A 207 11.78 12.87 -5.48
CA ASN A 207 12.76 13.34 -4.51
C ASN A 207 13.62 14.50 -5.02
N ASP A 208 13.65 14.72 -6.35
CA ASP A 208 14.27 15.88 -6.98
C ASP A 208 13.54 17.20 -6.69
N ARG A 209 12.29 17.12 -6.25
CA ARG A 209 11.37 18.26 -6.06
C ARG A 209 10.69 18.30 -4.69
N ILE A 210 10.84 17.26 -3.89
CA ILE A 210 10.25 17.15 -2.56
C ILE A 210 11.37 16.97 -1.55
N THR A 211 11.60 17.98 -0.75
CA THR A 211 12.59 17.96 0.33
C THR A 211 12.23 16.86 1.34
N ASP A 212 13.24 16.19 1.88
CA ASP A 212 13.14 15.12 2.88
C ASP A 212 12.43 13.83 2.41
N LEU A 213 12.03 13.74 1.13
CA LEU A 213 11.54 12.50 0.57
C LEU A 213 12.70 11.53 0.34
N ARG A 214 12.66 10.38 0.99
CA ARG A 214 13.70 9.34 0.93
C ARG A 214 13.12 7.96 0.62
N GLY A 215 13.99 7.06 0.20
CA GLY A 215 13.63 5.67 -0.04
C GLY A 215 13.91 4.79 1.18
N VAL A 216 13.00 3.88 1.49
CA VAL A 216 13.27 2.77 2.40
C VAL A 216 13.10 1.47 1.64
N ARG A 217 14.22 0.78 1.46
CA ARG A 217 14.30 -0.48 0.72
C ARG A 217 13.50 -1.57 1.42
N GLY A 218 12.65 -2.25 0.65
CA GLY A 218 11.92 -3.42 1.08
C GLY A 218 12.16 -4.60 0.14
N GLU A 219 12.50 -5.74 0.71
CA GLU A 219 12.67 -7.00 0.00
C GLU A 219 11.55 -7.94 0.39
N ILE A 220 11.01 -8.66 -0.57
CA ILE A 220 9.83 -9.49 -0.45
C ILE A 220 10.00 -10.73 -1.33
N LEU A 221 9.44 -11.84 -0.89
CA LEU A 221 9.48 -13.11 -1.62
C LEU A 221 8.05 -13.55 -1.95
N THR A 222 7.91 -14.19 -3.10
CA THR A 222 6.70 -14.96 -3.42
C THR A 222 7.09 -16.43 -3.51
N VAL A 223 6.43 -17.25 -2.73
CA VAL A 223 6.60 -18.71 -2.75
C VAL A 223 5.30 -19.38 -3.17
N ARG A 224 5.39 -20.65 -3.60
CA ARG A 224 4.24 -21.48 -3.94
C ARG A 224 4.34 -22.83 -3.25
N THR A 225 3.26 -23.23 -2.58
CA THR A 225 3.12 -24.59 -2.00
C THR A 225 1.64 -24.93 -1.84
N ARG A 226 1.30 -26.22 -2.03
CA ARG A 226 -0.05 -26.76 -1.78
C ARG A 226 -0.18 -27.39 -0.41
N GLU A 227 0.90 -27.46 0.33
CA GLU A 227 0.98 -28.12 1.63
C GLU A 227 0.54 -27.21 2.80
N VAL A 228 0.28 -25.92 2.52
CA VAL A 228 -0.19 -24.95 3.50
C VAL A 228 -1.39 -24.22 2.92
N ARG A 229 -2.42 -24.03 3.74
CA ARG A 229 -3.58 -23.21 3.40
C ARG A 229 -3.81 -22.18 4.50
N LEU A 230 -3.60 -20.91 4.19
CA LEU A 230 -3.92 -19.81 5.09
C LEU A 230 -5.12 -19.04 4.52
N CYS A 231 -6.07 -18.70 5.40
CA CYS A 231 -7.30 -18.01 5.01
C CYS A 231 -7.16 -16.49 5.05
N ARG A 232 -6.12 -15.97 5.70
CA ARG A 232 -5.91 -14.55 5.95
C ARG A 232 -4.43 -14.20 6.08
N PRO A 233 -4.05 -12.91 6.05
CA PRO A 233 -2.70 -12.48 6.39
C PRO A 233 -2.33 -12.91 7.81
N ILE A 234 -1.15 -13.50 7.95
CA ILE A 234 -0.56 -13.84 9.24
C ILE A 234 0.58 -12.87 9.53
N ARG A 235 0.50 -12.17 10.64
CA ARG A 235 1.58 -11.36 11.18
C ARG A 235 2.29 -12.15 12.28
N MET A 236 3.53 -12.53 12.06
CA MET A 236 4.33 -13.14 13.11
C MET A 236 5.20 -12.08 13.76
N MET A 237 5.02 -11.89 15.07
CA MET A 237 5.89 -11.03 15.87
C MET A 237 7.25 -11.71 16.00
N HIS A 238 8.28 -11.00 15.61
CA HIS A 238 9.66 -11.49 15.66
C HIS A 238 10.57 -10.37 16.19
N PRO A 239 11.58 -10.68 17.04
CA PRO A 239 12.37 -9.66 17.74
C PRO A 239 13.21 -8.76 16.83
N ARG A 240 13.52 -9.22 15.62
CA ARG A 240 14.39 -8.47 14.69
C ARG A 240 13.60 -7.72 13.63
N TYR A 241 12.49 -8.26 13.16
CA TYR A 241 11.70 -7.67 12.07
C TYR A 241 10.28 -8.23 12.09
N PRO A 242 9.30 -7.39 11.80
CA PRO A 242 7.93 -7.86 11.62
C PRO A 242 7.83 -8.66 10.32
N LEU A 243 7.39 -9.91 10.43
CA LEU A 243 7.10 -10.77 9.29
C LEU A 243 5.59 -10.79 9.03
N TYR A 244 5.22 -10.75 7.78
CA TYR A 244 3.88 -11.12 7.36
C TYR A 244 3.93 -12.18 6.26
N ILE A 245 2.96 -13.08 6.26
CA ILE A 245 2.69 -14.04 5.19
C ILE A 245 1.27 -13.79 4.70
N VAL A 246 1.14 -13.47 3.43
CA VAL A 246 -0.13 -13.08 2.82
C VAL A 246 -0.50 -14.12 1.77
N PRO A 247 -1.60 -14.87 1.95
CA PRO A 247 -2.06 -15.83 0.97
C PRO A 247 -2.50 -15.14 -0.32
N ARG A 248 -2.36 -15.85 -1.44
CA ARG A 248 -2.73 -15.41 -2.78
C ARG A 248 -3.39 -16.53 -3.55
N PRO A 249 -4.18 -16.23 -4.59
CA PRO A 249 -4.67 -17.25 -5.50
C PRO A 249 -3.55 -18.13 -6.07
N ASN A 250 -3.91 -19.37 -6.43
CA ASN A 250 -3.01 -20.37 -7.03
C ASN A 250 -1.87 -20.83 -6.09
N ASP A 251 -2.20 -21.05 -4.83
CA ASP A 251 -1.30 -21.61 -3.80
C ASP A 251 -0.02 -20.77 -3.59
N ARG A 252 -0.09 -19.47 -3.84
CA ARG A 252 1.01 -18.53 -3.64
C ARG A 252 0.92 -17.84 -2.30
N PHE A 253 2.08 -17.46 -1.77
CA PHE A 253 2.21 -16.69 -0.54
C PHE A 253 3.24 -15.58 -0.74
N VAL A 254 2.88 -14.38 -0.34
CA VAL A 254 3.80 -13.26 -0.29
C VAL A 254 4.37 -13.16 1.12
N ILE A 255 5.70 -13.24 1.22
CA ILE A 255 6.44 -13.22 2.49
C ILE A 255 7.23 -11.92 2.56
N GLY A 256 7.00 -11.11 3.55
CA GLY A 256 7.65 -9.80 3.68
C GLY A 256 7.70 -9.26 5.10
N ALA A 257 8.37 -8.19 5.25
CA ALA A 257 9.34 -7.60 4.34
C ALA A 257 10.50 -7.02 5.14
N THR A 258 11.64 -6.91 4.50
CA THR A 258 12.73 -6.15 5.10
C THR A 258 12.40 -4.65 5.13
N SER A 259 13.07 -3.93 6.03
CA SER A 259 13.03 -2.47 6.11
C SER A 259 14.46 -1.97 6.30
N ILE A 260 15.05 -1.46 5.21
CA ILE A 260 16.46 -1.07 5.17
C ILE A 260 16.54 0.40 4.73
N GLU A 261 17.21 1.23 5.51
CA GLU A 261 17.45 2.64 5.18
C GLU A 261 18.42 2.73 3.99
N SER A 262 17.87 2.65 2.79
CA SER A 262 18.60 2.68 1.52
C SER A 262 17.62 2.89 0.36
N ASP A 263 18.07 3.53 -0.69
CA ASP A 263 17.38 3.69 -1.98
C ASP A 263 17.87 2.71 -3.07
N SER A 264 18.71 1.74 -2.68
CA SER A 264 19.30 0.76 -3.59
C SER A 264 18.27 -0.22 -4.14
N LEU A 265 18.20 -0.35 -5.45
CA LEU A 265 17.37 -1.33 -6.17
C LEU A 265 18.16 -2.59 -6.58
N ARG A 266 19.36 -2.82 -6.02
CA ARG A 266 20.10 -4.07 -6.26
C ARG A 266 19.25 -5.29 -5.88
N PRO A 267 19.46 -6.46 -6.49
CA PRO A 267 18.71 -7.68 -6.17
C PRO A 267 18.68 -8.01 -4.67
N VAL A 268 17.72 -8.86 -4.29
CA VAL A 268 17.57 -9.38 -2.92
C VAL A 268 18.87 -10.01 -2.46
N THR A 269 19.28 -9.73 -1.23
CA THR A 269 20.52 -10.30 -0.67
C THR A 269 20.29 -11.69 -0.09
N VAL A 270 21.35 -12.50 -0.02
CA VAL A 270 21.31 -13.81 0.65
C VAL A 270 20.83 -13.68 2.10
N ARG A 271 21.30 -12.65 2.83
CA ARG A 271 20.86 -12.39 4.20
C ARG A 271 19.34 -12.22 4.27
N SER A 272 18.78 -11.32 3.48
CA SER A 272 17.34 -11.03 3.49
C SER A 272 16.51 -12.24 3.10
N ALA A 273 16.96 -13.01 2.10
CA ALA A 273 16.28 -14.24 1.70
C ALA A 273 16.28 -15.27 2.83
N LEU A 274 17.43 -15.50 3.48
CA LEU A 274 17.53 -16.41 4.63
C LEU A 274 16.65 -15.97 5.80
N GLU A 275 16.64 -14.69 6.13
CA GLU A 275 15.82 -14.15 7.22
C GLU A 275 14.33 -14.39 6.96
N LEU A 276 13.83 -14.01 5.78
CA LEU A 276 12.42 -14.15 5.43
C LEU A 276 11.99 -15.63 5.28
N LEU A 277 12.80 -16.46 4.64
CA LEU A 277 12.51 -17.89 4.49
C LEU A 277 12.55 -18.65 5.81
N SER A 278 13.55 -18.36 6.68
CA SER A 278 13.62 -18.95 8.02
C SER A 278 12.41 -18.59 8.87
N ALA A 279 11.93 -17.34 8.75
CA ALA A 279 10.75 -16.92 9.48
C ALA A 279 9.45 -17.55 8.94
N ALA A 280 9.34 -17.77 7.62
CA ALA A 280 8.24 -18.53 7.05
C ALA A 280 8.27 -20.00 7.52
N TYR A 281 9.45 -20.61 7.53
CA TYR A 281 9.64 -21.95 8.07
C TYR A 281 9.28 -22.04 9.56
N ALA A 282 9.62 -21.02 10.35
CA ALA A 282 9.25 -20.97 11.78
C ALA A 282 7.73 -20.85 11.98
N LEU A 283 7.00 -20.18 11.07
CA LEU A 283 5.54 -20.15 11.09
C LEU A 283 4.97 -21.53 10.80
N HIS A 284 5.40 -22.15 9.68
CA HIS A 284 4.93 -23.48 9.29
C HIS A 284 6.02 -24.27 8.55
N PRO A 285 6.41 -25.50 8.98
CA PRO A 285 7.53 -26.26 8.41
C PRO A 285 7.33 -26.64 6.94
N ALA A 286 6.10 -26.77 6.46
CA ALA A 286 5.86 -27.08 5.05
C ALA A 286 6.31 -25.97 4.10
N PHE A 287 6.59 -24.77 4.59
CA PHE A 287 7.26 -23.73 3.78
C PHE A 287 8.71 -24.09 3.41
N ALA A 288 9.32 -25.08 4.04
CA ALA A 288 10.66 -25.56 3.66
C ALA A 288 10.72 -26.09 2.23
N GLU A 289 9.65 -26.74 1.78
CA GLU A 289 9.56 -27.35 0.45
C GLU A 289 8.80 -26.45 -0.55
N ALA A 290 8.47 -25.20 -0.17
CA ALA A 290 7.82 -24.26 -1.07
C ALA A 290 8.76 -23.82 -2.19
N GLU A 291 8.24 -23.76 -3.40
CA GLU A 291 8.97 -23.22 -4.55
C GLU A 291 9.12 -21.69 -4.42
N ILE A 292 10.33 -21.16 -4.59
CA ILE A 292 10.56 -19.73 -4.68
C ILE A 292 10.17 -19.27 -6.09
N VAL A 293 9.11 -18.48 -6.20
CA VAL A 293 8.57 -17.98 -7.47
C VAL A 293 9.23 -16.66 -7.87
N GLU A 294 9.36 -15.75 -6.89
CA GLU A 294 9.92 -14.42 -7.14
C GLU A 294 10.71 -13.91 -5.93
N LEU A 295 11.76 -13.16 -6.22
CA LEU A 295 12.55 -12.37 -5.27
C LEU A 295 12.49 -10.93 -5.74
N ASN A 296 11.78 -10.07 -5.02
CA ASN A 296 11.52 -8.70 -5.44
C ASN A 296 12.09 -7.68 -4.45
N VAL A 297 12.47 -6.53 -4.99
CA VAL A 297 12.95 -5.38 -4.22
C VAL A 297 12.34 -4.10 -4.77
N GLN A 298 11.93 -3.22 -3.86
CA GLN A 298 11.58 -1.85 -4.19
C GLN A 298 11.84 -0.90 -3.02
N CYS A 299 11.91 0.40 -3.32
CA CYS A 299 12.08 1.45 -2.32
C CYS A 299 10.76 2.17 -2.08
N ARG A 300 10.32 2.17 -0.83
CA ARG A 300 9.10 2.85 -0.39
C ARG A 300 9.39 4.33 -0.20
N PRO A 301 8.66 5.25 -0.85
CA PRO A 301 8.85 6.68 -0.62
C PRO A 301 8.30 7.08 0.75
N THR A 302 9.10 7.76 1.55
CA THR A 302 8.71 8.19 2.90
C THR A 302 9.33 9.52 3.31
N PHE A 303 8.66 10.20 4.24
CA PHE A 303 9.19 11.34 4.99
C PHE A 303 9.79 10.88 6.33
N PRO A 304 10.55 11.72 7.04
CA PRO A 304 11.15 11.36 8.33
C PRO A 304 10.15 10.92 9.40
N ASP A 305 8.94 11.46 9.38
CA ASP A 305 7.82 11.13 10.28
C ASP A 305 6.95 9.96 9.80
N HIS A 306 7.28 9.36 8.65
CA HIS A 306 6.52 8.29 8.00
C HIS A 306 5.05 8.62 7.66
N LEU A 307 4.66 9.89 7.71
CA LEU A 307 3.31 10.33 7.36
C LEU A 307 3.22 10.80 5.90
N PRO A 308 2.17 10.45 5.17
CA PRO A 308 1.95 10.92 3.81
C PRO A 308 1.61 12.41 3.78
N ARG A 309 1.93 13.04 2.65
CA ARG A 309 1.66 14.48 2.42
C ARG A 309 1.02 14.74 1.08
N ILE A 310 0.08 15.70 1.08
CA ILE A 310 -0.46 16.37 -0.09
C ILE A 310 0.10 17.79 -0.09
N ILE A 311 1.17 18.01 -0.85
CA ILE A 311 1.87 19.29 -0.90
C ILE A 311 1.26 20.12 -2.04
N ARG A 312 0.66 21.26 -1.70
CA ARG A 312 0.02 22.13 -2.66
C ARG A 312 0.92 23.26 -3.10
N GLN A 313 0.97 23.50 -4.40
CA GLN A 313 1.57 24.68 -5.03
C GLN A 313 0.64 25.16 -6.14
N ASP A 314 -0.27 26.06 -5.80
CA ASP A 314 -1.35 26.57 -6.68
C ASP A 314 -2.15 25.44 -7.34
N LYS A 315 -1.96 25.15 -8.64
CA LYS A 315 -2.63 24.09 -9.41
C LYS A 315 -1.81 22.79 -9.50
N LEU A 316 -0.74 22.66 -8.76
CA LEU A 316 0.08 21.46 -8.65
C LEU A 316 -0.11 20.86 -7.26
N LEU A 317 -0.50 19.58 -7.23
CA LEU A 317 -0.56 18.77 -6.00
C LEU A 317 0.48 17.65 -6.09
N ARG A 318 1.42 17.60 -5.13
CA ARG A 318 2.35 16.49 -4.99
C ARG A 318 1.84 15.57 -3.88
N ILE A 319 1.57 14.31 -4.23
CA ILE A 319 0.97 13.31 -3.33
C ILE A 319 1.99 12.22 -3.13
N ASN A 320 2.57 12.15 -1.93
CA ASN A 320 3.72 11.27 -1.69
C ASN A 320 3.87 10.87 -0.22
N GLY A 321 4.85 9.98 0.05
CA GLY A 321 5.22 9.58 1.40
C GLY A 321 4.30 8.53 2.03
N LEU A 322 3.52 7.78 1.23
CA LEU A 322 2.61 6.77 1.77
C LEU A 322 3.36 5.55 2.35
N TYR A 323 4.66 5.48 2.20
CA TYR A 323 5.55 4.47 2.80
C TYR A 323 5.07 3.04 2.54
N ARG A 324 4.79 2.28 3.61
CA ARG A 324 4.28 0.89 3.58
C ARG A 324 2.77 0.85 3.34
N HIS A 325 2.07 1.98 3.49
CA HIS A 325 0.62 2.08 3.57
C HIS A 325 -0.04 2.51 2.25
N GLY A 326 0.68 2.40 1.14
CA GLY A 326 0.21 2.85 -0.18
C GLY A 326 -1.17 2.29 -0.54
N TYR A 327 -1.38 0.99 -0.42
CA TYR A 327 -2.67 0.34 -0.68
C TYR A 327 -3.74 0.73 0.34
N LEU A 328 -3.37 0.76 1.61
CA LEU A 328 -4.28 1.09 2.70
C LEU A 328 -4.85 2.51 2.58
N LEU A 329 -4.00 3.49 2.24
CA LEU A 329 -4.34 4.91 2.31
C LEU A 329 -4.78 5.52 0.96
N SER A 330 -4.41 4.93 -0.18
CA SER A 330 -4.68 5.50 -1.51
C SER A 330 -6.14 5.90 -1.75
N PRO A 331 -7.17 5.12 -1.37
CA PRO A 331 -8.54 5.50 -1.64
C PRO A 331 -8.99 6.72 -0.83
N LEU A 332 -8.59 6.81 0.45
CA LEU A 332 -8.92 7.99 1.27
C LEU A 332 -8.20 9.24 0.79
N VAL A 333 -6.93 9.11 0.39
CA VAL A 333 -6.15 10.21 -0.20
C VAL A 333 -6.80 10.68 -1.51
N ALA A 334 -7.31 9.76 -2.33
CA ALA A 334 -8.00 10.10 -3.56
C ALA A 334 -9.33 10.82 -3.30
N GLU A 335 -10.12 10.35 -2.35
CA GLU A 335 -11.35 11.02 -1.91
C GLU A 335 -11.06 12.43 -1.40
N THR A 336 -9.99 12.60 -0.61
CA THR A 336 -9.55 13.88 -0.06
C THR A 336 -9.17 14.88 -1.14
N VAL A 337 -8.38 14.46 -2.13
CA VAL A 337 -7.97 15.31 -3.26
C VAL A 337 -9.17 15.66 -4.14
N ALA A 338 -10.04 14.67 -4.41
CA ALA A 338 -11.21 14.89 -5.23
C ALA A 338 -12.20 15.88 -4.59
N ALA A 339 -12.42 15.79 -3.26
CA ALA A 339 -13.21 16.79 -2.54
C ALA A 339 -12.60 18.21 -2.64
N PHE A 340 -11.28 18.31 -2.53
CA PHE A 340 -10.59 19.59 -2.67
C PHE A 340 -10.69 20.18 -4.10
N ILE A 341 -10.52 19.36 -5.13
CA ILE A 341 -10.63 19.82 -6.53
C ILE A 341 -12.05 20.29 -6.82
N ARG A 342 -13.08 19.58 -6.33
CA ARG A 342 -14.48 19.91 -6.55
C ARG A 342 -14.91 21.20 -5.86
N ASP A 343 -14.62 21.32 -4.54
CA ASP A 343 -15.24 22.33 -3.67
C ASP A 343 -14.21 23.24 -2.97
N ARG A 344 -12.91 23.06 -3.20
CA ARG A 344 -11.81 23.68 -2.45
C ARG A 344 -11.85 23.37 -0.94
N ARG A 345 -12.57 22.32 -0.57
CA ARG A 345 -12.75 21.90 0.83
C ARG A 345 -11.71 20.85 1.20
N ARG A 346 -10.98 21.11 2.27
CA ARG A 346 -10.15 20.11 2.95
C ARG A 346 -11.05 19.34 3.92
N LEU A 347 -11.06 18.00 3.82
CA LEU A 347 -11.80 17.17 4.75
C LEU A 347 -11.12 17.23 6.12
N GLU A 348 -11.89 17.45 7.19
CA GLU A 348 -11.37 17.59 8.55
C GLU A 348 -10.54 16.38 8.99
N GLN A 349 -11.06 15.18 8.75
CA GLN A 349 -10.40 13.91 9.09
C GLN A 349 -9.04 13.70 8.42
N THR A 350 -8.74 14.43 7.34
CA THR A 350 -7.48 14.36 6.58
C THR A 350 -6.75 15.69 6.52
N ALA A 351 -7.08 16.63 7.40
CA ALA A 351 -6.45 17.95 7.44
C ALA A 351 -4.92 17.87 7.60
N ALA A 352 -4.44 16.91 8.40
CA ALA A 352 -3.01 16.69 8.64
C ALA A 352 -2.24 16.16 7.41
N LEU A 353 -2.92 15.68 6.35
CA LEU A 353 -2.25 15.32 5.10
C LEU A 353 -1.79 16.54 4.30
N TRP A 354 -2.36 17.71 4.54
CA TRP A 354 -2.11 18.89 3.73
C TRP A 354 -0.92 19.69 4.24
N SER A 355 -0.03 20.06 3.30
CA SER A 355 1.03 21.03 3.51
C SER A 355 1.09 21.99 2.31
N GLU A 356 1.49 23.23 2.54
CA GLU A 356 1.80 24.16 1.46
C GLU A 356 3.28 23.99 1.09
N ALA A 357 3.60 24.14 -0.20
CA ALA A 357 5.00 24.19 -0.62
C ALA A 357 5.66 25.39 0.06
N ALA A 358 6.88 25.21 0.59
CA ALA A 358 7.68 26.33 1.04
C ALA A 358 7.78 27.35 -0.11
N ALA A 359 7.60 28.62 0.21
CA ALA A 359 7.83 29.68 -0.77
C ALA A 359 9.28 29.58 -1.25
N ALA A 360 9.47 29.43 -2.56
CA ALA A 360 10.78 29.34 -3.20
C ALA A 360 11.48 30.71 -3.21
#